data_dd500cbd4d4e65a55208bac39c3e5ba5
#
_entry.id   dd500cbd4d4e65a55208bac39c3e5ba5
#
_cell.length_a   1.000
_cell.length_b   1.000
_cell.length_c   1.000
_cell.angle_alpha   90.00
_cell.angle_beta   90.00
_cell.angle_gamma   90.00
#
_symmetry.space_group_name_H-M   'P 1'
#
loop_
_entity.id
_entity.type
_entity.pdbx_description
1 polymer ?
#
loop_
_entity_poly.entity_id
_entity_poly.type
_entity_poly.pdbx_seq_one_letter_code
_entity_poly.pdbx_strand_id
1 'polypeptide(L)'
;MSTVNIKINGYDYTMKKGITILDASFETLKMQREFMQQSIPTLYYLKGVQDVDQSGVCIAEVDGEIVNASVTRIKDGMEIQTHTPAIMEARKKALAEILEKHNKSCLYCFRSTSCELQDLLKEYGFTDEPDLPKTNLEQLDLSSKVLIRDNNKCIKCKRCINVCAKMQAVSAIACTGDGLDAKIEPASPAGLAAASCVNCGQCVAVCPVGALTEKTQMDQVKEALEDPDKYVVVQVAPAVRAALGEAFEFPIGVDVEGRMAEALRRLGFDKVFDTKFGADLTIMEESNELIERLNSDGELPLITSCCPGWVKYAEHFYPDMLANISTCKSPHQMQGAIVKTYMANQEHIAKEKIVMVSVMPCTAKKFEITRDDECGAGVPDVDIVITTNELAKMLKDAEIQLEAMNPNAKFDVPLGIGTGAAVIFGVTGGVMEAALRTAVETLTGQDAVVEYTTVRGMNGIKEASVDVNGTTVKVAVVSGLANANQLLTAIKNGTADYQFVEVMACPGGCVNGGGQPHQDAATRVMNDVPKMRGAALYRNDAGSAIRKSHENPVVKEVYESFLGEPGSEKANELLHTSYRMR
;
A
#
# COMPACT_ATOMS: atom_id res chain seq x y z
N MET A 1 18.49 19.80 24.50
CA MET A 1 17.01 19.83 24.60
C MET A 1 16.67 19.73 26.08
N SER A 2 15.73 20.51 26.58
CA SER A 2 15.32 20.46 28.00
C SER A 2 14.51 19.18 28.26
N THR A 3 14.76 18.56 29.41
CA THR A 3 14.05 17.37 29.88
C THR A 3 13.23 17.70 31.13
N VAL A 4 12.29 16.84 31.45
CA VAL A 4 11.48 16.86 32.68
C VAL A 4 11.48 15.47 33.30
N ASN A 5 11.37 15.40 34.63
CA ASN A 5 11.22 14.18 35.37
C ASN A 5 9.73 13.95 35.65
N ILE A 6 9.22 12.80 35.33
CA ILE A 6 7.82 12.42 35.55
C ILE A 6 7.75 11.01 36.13
N LYS A 7 6.61 10.68 36.70
CA LYS A 7 6.31 9.34 37.16
C LYS A 7 5.13 8.77 36.37
N ILE A 8 5.30 7.57 35.78
CA ILE A 8 4.20 6.87 35.11
C ILE A 8 3.99 5.52 35.80
N ASN A 9 2.80 5.30 36.33
CA ASN A 9 2.43 4.09 37.08
C ASN A 9 3.43 3.76 38.21
N GLY A 10 3.94 4.77 38.89
CA GLY A 10 4.90 4.63 39.99
C GLY A 10 6.38 4.55 39.59
N TYR A 11 6.73 4.49 38.30
CA TYR A 11 8.10 4.43 37.78
C TYR A 11 8.58 5.82 37.35
N ASP A 12 9.82 6.15 37.69
CA ASP A 12 10.46 7.43 37.36
C ASP A 12 11.04 7.42 35.95
N TYR A 13 10.77 8.48 35.18
CA TYR A 13 11.28 8.67 33.82
C TYR A 13 11.78 10.10 33.61
N THR A 14 12.88 10.22 32.85
CA THR A 14 13.37 11.51 32.34
C THR A 14 13.03 11.61 30.86
N MET A 15 12.16 12.54 30.49
CA MET A 15 11.59 12.67 29.16
C MET A 15 11.85 14.04 28.56
N LYS A 16 11.76 14.14 27.21
CA LYS A 16 11.82 15.42 26.50
C LYS A 16 10.66 16.32 26.92
N LYS A 17 10.95 17.56 27.31
CA LYS A 17 9.92 18.55 27.67
C LYS A 17 8.99 18.84 26.50
N GLY A 18 7.70 18.91 26.76
CA GLY A 18 6.69 19.38 25.82
C GLY A 18 6.04 18.30 24.93
N ILE A 19 6.43 17.03 25.08
CA ILE A 19 5.68 15.91 24.48
C ILE A 19 4.37 15.68 25.23
N THR A 20 3.41 14.97 24.62
CA THR A 20 2.14 14.61 25.24
C THR A 20 2.31 13.44 26.20
N ILE A 21 1.32 13.22 27.09
CA ILE A 21 1.27 12.01 27.94
C ILE A 21 1.24 10.75 27.07
N LEU A 22 0.50 10.79 25.96
CA LEU A 22 0.44 9.67 25.02
C LEU A 22 1.81 9.37 24.39
N ASP A 23 2.52 10.40 23.90
CA ASP A 23 3.89 10.22 23.37
C ASP A 23 4.84 9.67 24.43
N ALA A 24 4.76 10.20 25.66
CA ALA A 24 5.57 9.70 26.79
C ALA A 24 5.28 8.22 27.08
N SER A 25 4.02 7.83 27.07
CA SER A 25 3.60 6.43 27.25
C SER A 25 4.18 5.52 26.15
N PHE A 26 4.18 5.94 24.90
CA PHE A 26 4.80 5.18 23.80
C PHE A 26 6.34 5.09 23.94
N GLU A 27 6.99 6.15 24.44
CA GLU A 27 8.43 6.12 24.70
C GLU A 27 8.78 5.14 25.83
N THR A 28 7.98 5.06 26.91
CA THR A 28 8.20 4.07 27.98
C THR A 28 8.07 2.64 27.48
N LEU A 29 7.11 2.36 26.60
CA LEU A 29 6.95 1.04 25.99
C LEU A 29 8.16 0.63 25.14
N LYS A 30 8.80 1.58 24.44
CA LYS A 30 10.06 1.30 23.71
C LYS A 30 11.22 0.92 24.62
N MET A 31 11.23 1.47 25.84
CA MET A 31 12.27 1.20 26.85
C MET A 31 12.05 -0.15 27.56
N GLN A 32 10.76 -0.53 27.75
CA GLN A 32 10.35 -1.72 28.52
C GLN A 32 9.57 -2.68 27.63
N ARG A 33 10.27 -3.48 26.80
CA ARG A 33 9.64 -4.41 25.82
C ARG A 33 8.68 -5.44 26.42
N GLU A 34 8.69 -5.67 27.73
CA GLU A 34 7.93 -6.76 28.39
C GLU A 34 6.54 -6.31 28.93
N PHE A 35 6.18 -5.03 28.91
CA PHE A 35 4.95 -4.53 29.53
C PHE A 35 3.98 -3.90 28.52
N MET A 36 3.69 -4.57 27.40
CA MET A 36 2.69 -4.10 26.41
C MET A 36 1.26 -4.00 26.96
N GLN A 37 0.97 -4.59 28.12
CA GLN A 37 -0.35 -4.56 28.77
C GLN A 37 -0.75 -3.22 29.42
N GLN A 38 0.09 -2.19 29.40
CA GLN A 38 -0.18 -0.91 30.07
C GLN A 38 -0.12 0.31 29.13
N SER A 39 -0.31 0.12 27.83
CA SER A 39 -0.38 1.24 26.90
C SER A 39 -1.69 2.02 27.05
N ILE A 40 -1.64 3.34 26.90
CA ILE A 40 -2.86 4.14 26.80
C ILE A 40 -3.53 3.77 25.45
N PRO A 41 -4.75 3.25 25.45
CA PRO A 41 -5.41 2.85 24.20
C PRO A 41 -5.74 4.08 23.36
N THR A 42 -5.74 3.88 22.03
CA THR A 42 -6.12 4.90 21.06
C THR A 42 -7.14 4.31 20.09
N LEU A 43 -8.09 5.12 19.63
CA LEU A 43 -9.08 4.69 18.65
C LEU A 43 -9.26 5.70 17.52
N TYR A 44 -9.10 7.02 17.82
CA TYR A 44 -9.19 8.08 16.81
C TYR A 44 -7.82 8.64 16.41
N TYR A 45 -6.79 8.41 17.22
CA TYR A 45 -5.42 8.88 16.99
C TYR A 45 -4.77 8.23 15.75
N LEU A 46 -4.06 9.06 14.96
CA LEU A 46 -3.18 8.60 13.89
C LEU A 46 -2.00 9.58 13.79
N LYS A 47 -0.83 9.19 14.25
CA LYS A 47 0.36 10.04 14.39
C LYS A 47 0.70 10.80 13.10
N GLY A 48 0.90 12.12 13.22
CA GLY A 48 1.26 13.00 12.10
C GLY A 48 0.11 13.31 11.13
N VAL A 49 -1.07 12.72 11.33
CA VAL A 49 -2.26 12.93 10.50
C VAL A 49 -3.43 13.43 11.33
N GLN A 50 -3.68 12.78 12.46
CA GLN A 50 -4.68 13.12 13.44
C GLN A 50 -4.12 12.86 14.84
N ASP A 51 -3.42 13.87 15.39
CA ASP A 51 -2.69 13.75 16.64
C ASP A 51 -3.58 13.90 17.89
N VAL A 52 -4.86 14.21 17.72
CA VAL A 52 -5.85 14.32 18.79
C VAL A 52 -6.82 13.16 18.76
N ASP A 53 -6.93 12.43 19.87
CA ASP A 53 -7.90 11.35 20.08
C ASP A 53 -9.08 11.86 20.92
N GLN A 54 -10.26 11.94 20.32
CA GLN A 54 -11.50 12.36 20.98
C GLN A 54 -12.46 11.19 21.26
N SER A 55 -11.97 9.94 21.21
CA SER A 55 -12.78 8.75 21.46
C SER A 55 -13.24 8.55 22.90
N GLY A 56 -12.60 9.25 23.84
CA GLY A 56 -12.80 9.05 25.28
C GLY A 56 -12.00 7.87 25.87
N VAL A 57 -11.31 7.06 25.02
CA VAL A 57 -10.46 5.96 25.53
C VAL A 57 -9.01 6.40 25.78
N CYS A 58 -8.53 7.45 25.06
CA CYS A 58 -7.17 7.96 25.17
C CYS A 58 -7.04 8.93 26.36
N ILE A 59 -7.18 8.41 27.57
CA ILE A 59 -7.18 9.18 28.82
C ILE A 59 -6.16 8.63 29.81
N ALA A 60 -5.71 9.51 30.70
CA ALA A 60 -4.83 9.19 31.82
C ALA A 60 -5.32 9.99 33.06
N GLU A 61 -4.90 9.59 34.26
CA GLU A 61 -5.15 10.33 35.48
C GLU A 61 -3.85 11.05 35.89
N VAL A 62 -3.98 12.34 36.19
CA VAL A 62 -2.89 13.21 36.67
C VAL A 62 -3.38 13.93 37.90
N ASP A 63 -2.70 13.74 39.00
CA ASP A 63 -3.05 14.38 40.31
C ASP A 63 -4.52 14.16 40.71
N GLY A 64 -5.10 13.00 40.37
CA GLY A 64 -6.50 12.63 40.66
C GLY A 64 -7.53 13.12 39.62
N GLU A 65 -7.12 13.82 38.58
CA GLU A 65 -7.99 14.29 37.50
C GLU A 65 -7.80 13.48 36.22
N ILE A 66 -8.89 13.09 35.57
CA ILE A 66 -8.85 12.39 34.26
C ILE A 66 -8.65 13.43 33.17
N VAL A 67 -7.58 13.25 32.38
CA VAL A 67 -7.20 14.13 31.27
C VAL A 67 -7.07 13.37 29.96
N ASN A 68 -7.24 14.05 28.83
CA ASN A 68 -6.97 13.47 27.51
C ASN A 68 -5.45 13.40 27.28
N ALA A 69 -4.93 12.17 27.17
CA ALA A 69 -3.50 11.90 27.06
C ALA A 69 -2.88 12.38 25.74
N SER A 70 -3.68 12.47 24.66
CA SER A 70 -3.18 12.90 23.35
C SER A 70 -2.92 14.40 23.22
N VAL A 71 -3.46 15.22 24.13
CA VAL A 71 -3.29 16.69 24.13
C VAL A 71 -2.60 17.23 25.36
N THR A 72 -2.65 16.53 26.49
CA THR A 72 -2.04 16.97 27.74
C THR A 72 -0.52 16.79 27.68
N ARG A 73 0.23 17.89 27.85
CA ARG A 73 1.69 17.88 27.79
C ARG A 73 2.28 17.60 29.16
N ILE A 74 3.34 16.79 29.20
CA ILE A 74 4.05 16.47 30.44
C ILE A 74 4.76 17.71 31.02
N LYS A 75 4.80 17.78 32.36
CA LYS A 75 5.48 18.79 33.12
C LYS A 75 6.38 18.12 34.17
N ASP A 76 7.38 18.87 34.65
CA ASP A 76 8.29 18.36 35.66
C ASP A 76 7.54 18.05 36.98
N GLY A 77 7.84 16.89 37.57
CA GLY A 77 7.18 16.39 38.77
C GLY A 77 5.79 15.79 38.58
N MET A 78 5.27 15.66 37.32
CA MET A 78 3.94 15.13 37.05
C MET A 78 3.86 13.63 37.41
N GLU A 79 2.82 13.23 38.14
CA GLU A 79 2.49 11.83 38.40
C GLU A 79 1.30 11.39 37.54
N ILE A 80 1.53 10.39 36.72
CA ILE A 80 0.59 9.91 35.69
C ILE A 80 0.22 8.46 35.99
N GLN A 81 -1.08 8.17 36.02
CA GLN A 81 -1.62 6.82 36.11
C GLN A 81 -2.37 6.49 34.82
N THR A 82 -2.19 5.28 34.28
CA THR A 82 -2.81 4.88 33.02
C THR A 82 -3.92 3.86 33.19
N HIS A 83 -4.07 3.22 34.38
CA HIS A 83 -4.96 2.10 34.64
C HIS A 83 -5.59 2.12 36.04
N THR A 84 -6.12 3.27 36.48
CA THR A 84 -6.91 3.32 37.74
C THR A 84 -8.34 2.80 37.49
N PRO A 85 -9.07 2.37 38.55
CA PRO A 85 -10.48 1.99 38.42
C PRO A 85 -11.34 3.08 37.76
N ALA A 86 -11.07 4.36 38.07
CA ALA A 86 -11.77 5.50 37.49
C ALA A 86 -11.53 5.61 35.97
N ILE A 87 -10.27 5.42 35.52
CA ILE A 87 -9.93 5.39 34.10
C ILE A 87 -10.63 4.22 33.39
N MET A 88 -10.60 3.02 33.98
CA MET A 88 -11.21 1.84 33.40
C MET A 88 -12.72 2.00 33.22
N GLU A 89 -13.40 2.59 34.21
CA GLU A 89 -14.83 2.90 34.13
C GLU A 89 -15.13 3.95 33.06
N ALA A 90 -14.35 5.02 33.01
CA ALA A 90 -14.50 6.09 32.01
C ALA A 90 -14.32 5.57 30.58
N ARG A 91 -13.29 4.73 30.32
CA ARG A 91 -13.07 4.09 29.02
C ARG A 91 -14.21 3.14 28.65
N LYS A 92 -14.67 2.34 29.59
CA LYS A 92 -15.80 1.42 29.39
C LYS A 92 -17.07 2.17 29.01
N LYS A 93 -17.34 3.30 29.65
CA LYS A 93 -18.45 4.20 29.30
C LYS A 93 -18.30 4.77 27.87
N ALA A 94 -17.12 5.27 27.52
CA ALA A 94 -16.86 5.77 26.17
C ALA A 94 -17.03 4.70 25.06
N LEU A 95 -16.58 3.47 25.32
CA LEU A 95 -16.80 2.35 24.42
C LEU A 95 -18.28 1.99 24.27
N ALA A 96 -19.06 2.02 25.37
CA ALA A 96 -20.50 1.79 25.31
C ALA A 96 -21.23 2.84 24.46
N GLU A 97 -20.87 4.13 24.60
CA GLU A 97 -21.42 5.22 23.77
C GLU A 97 -21.11 5.02 22.27
N ILE A 98 -19.88 4.57 21.93
CA ILE A 98 -19.53 4.24 20.54
C ILE A 98 -20.40 3.07 20.02
N LEU A 99 -20.64 2.05 20.85
CA LEU A 99 -21.44 0.88 20.47
C LEU A 99 -22.91 1.21 20.22
N GLU A 100 -23.48 2.23 20.82
CA GLU A 100 -24.87 2.66 20.56
C GLU A 100 -25.12 2.96 19.07
N LYS A 101 -24.12 3.48 18.37
CA LYS A 101 -24.20 3.84 16.93
C LYS A 101 -23.57 2.80 16.01
N HIS A 102 -22.71 1.93 16.53
CA HIS A 102 -21.99 0.94 15.74
C HIS A 102 -22.84 -0.34 15.51
N ASN A 103 -22.89 -0.82 14.25
CA ASN A 103 -23.51 -2.10 13.94
C ASN A 103 -22.54 -3.26 14.23
N LYS A 104 -22.80 -3.98 15.32
CA LYS A 104 -21.97 -5.07 15.84
C LYS A 104 -22.22 -6.40 15.12
N SER A 105 -22.15 -6.41 13.78
CA SER A 105 -22.25 -7.64 12.97
C SER A 105 -20.85 -8.21 12.67
N CYS A 106 -20.06 -8.47 13.71
CA CYS A 106 -18.64 -8.84 13.58
C CYS A 106 -18.42 -10.13 12.78
N LEU A 107 -19.30 -11.13 12.91
CA LEU A 107 -19.21 -12.41 12.19
C LEU A 107 -19.20 -12.25 10.66
N TYR A 108 -19.84 -11.20 10.13
CA TYR A 108 -19.94 -10.91 8.70
C TYR A 108 -19.06 -9.72 8.31
N CYS A 109 -18.21 -9.23 9.21
CA CYS A 109 -17.38 -8.07 8.96
C CYS A 109 -16.04 -8.50 8.35
N PHE A 110 -15.66 -7.89 7.22
CA PHE A 110 -14.36 -8.14 6.60
C PHE A 110 -13.16 -7.85 7.54
N ARG A 111 -13.36 -6.96 8.52
CA ARG A 111 -12.36 -6.57 9.54
C ARG A 111 -12.41 -7.45 10.80
N SER A 112 -13.24 -8.47 10.87
CA SER A 112 -13.24 -9.40 12.01
C SER A 112 -11.83 -9.97 12.22
N THR A 113 -11.38 -10.06 13.47
CA THR A 113 -10.03 -10.47 13.88
C THR A 113 -8.88 -9.47 13.56
N SER A 114 -9.19 -8.31 12.94
CA SER A 114 -8.21 -7.25 12.69
C SER A 114 -8.80 -5.85 12.93
N CYS A 115 -9.71 -5.74 13.88
CA CYS A 115 -10.49 -4.55 14.19
C CYS A 115 -10.05 -3.93 15.52
N GLU A 116 -9.50 -2.71 15.50
CA GLU A 116 -9.04 -2.01 16.72
C GLU A 116 -10.15 -1.83 17.77
N LEU A 117 -11.41 -1.64 17.33
CA LEU A 117 -12.55 -1.57 18.25
C LEU A 117 -12.84 -2.92 18.89
N GLN A 118 -12.83 -4.03 18.13
CA GLN A 118 -13.09 -5.37 18.64
C GLN A 118 -12.06 -5.77 19.69
N ASP A 119 -10.79 -5.43 19.48
CA ASP A 119 -9.72 -5.74 20.44
C ASP A 119 -9.91 -4.97 21.74
N LEU A 120 -10.24 -3.67 21.67
CA LEU A 120 -10.59 -2.88 22.87
C LEU A 120 -11.83 -3.41 23.58
N LEU A 121 -12.88 -3.80 22.87
CA LEU A 121 -14.07 -4.35 23.48
C LEU A 121 -13.78 -5.61 24.28
N LYS A 122 -12.92 -6.51 23.76
CA LYS A 122 -12.46 -7.70 24.49
C LYS A 122 -11.69 -7.33 25.74
N GLU A 123 -10.73 -6.39 25.63
CA GLU A 123 -9.92 -5.91 26.75
C GLU A 123 -10.79 -5.37 27.90
N TYR A 124 -11.87 -4.63 27.56
CA TYR A 124 -12.76 -4.01 28.53
C TYR A 124 -13.97 -4.90 28.92
N GLY A 125 -13.95 -6.18 28.53
CA GLY A 125 -14.92 -7.20 28.98
C GLY A 125 -16.32 -7.06 28.37
N PHE A 126 -16.42 -6.49 27.16
CA PHE A 126 -17.64 -6.56 26.36
C PHE A 126 -17.77 -7.93 25.70
N THR A 127 -18.98 -8.47 25.63
CA THR A 127 -19.24 -9.74 24.96
C THR A 127 -19.26 -9.57 23.44
N ASP A 128 -18.83 -10.61 22.72
CA ASP A 128 -18.89 -10.66 21.25
C ASP A 128 -20.28 -11.01 20.71
N GLU A 129 -21.31 -11.09 21.58
CA GLU A 129 -22.67 -11.37 21.15
C GLU A 129 -23.14 -10.31 20.16
N PRO A 130 -23.63 -10.72 18.98
CA PRO A 130 -24.16 -9.77 18.01
C PRO A 130 -25.40 -9.08 18.62
N ASP A 131 -25.45 -7.77 18.52
CA ASP A 131 -26.67 -7.04 18.82
C ASP A 131 -27.79 -7.50 17.89
N LEU A 132 -29.04 -7.41 18.35
CA LEU A 132 -30.20 -7.58 17.48
C LEU A 132 -30.02 -6.62 16.27
N PRO A 133 -30.37 -7.06 15.05
CA PRO A 133 -30.23 -6.22 13.85
C PRO A 133 -30.89 -4.86 14.08
N LYS A 134 -30.11 -3.78 13.95
CA LYS A 134 -30.65 -2.41 14.04
C LYS A 134 -31.64 -2.19 12.89
N THR A 135 -32.81 -1.68 13.20
CA THR A 135 -33.93 -1.59 12.24
C THR A 135 -33.80 -0.46 11.21
N ASN A 136 -32.89 0.49 11.43
CA ASN A 136 -32.71 1.66 10.56
C ASN A 136 -31.26 1.72 10.06
N LEU A 137 -30.84 0.73 9.25
CA LEU A 137 -29.52 0.72 8.64
C LEU A 137 -29.46 1.70 7.44
N GLU A 138 -28.39 2.47 7.38
CA GLU A 138 -28.06 3.27 6.19
C GLU A 138 -27.69 2.36 5.02
N GLN A 139 -27.99 2.78 3.81
CA GLN A 139 -27.58 2.06 2.60
C GLN A 139 -26.06 2.11 2.43
N LEU A 140 -25.47 1.01 1.98
CA LEU A 140 -24.04 0.91 1.66
C LEU A 140 -23.73 1.74 0.41
N ASP A 141 -22.62 2.45 0.40
CA ASP A 141 -22.08 3.01 -0.83
C ASP A 141 -21.26 1.91 -1.57
N LEU A 142 -21.86 1.36 -2.60
CA LEU A 142 -21.30 0.36 -3.51
C LEU A 142 -20.94 0.96 -4.88
N SER A 143 -21.01 2.28 -5.04
CA SER A 143 -20.79 2.98 -6.32
C SER A 143 -19.37 2.77 -6.86
N SER A 144 -18.36 2.73 -5.99
CA SER A 144 -16.97 2.48 -6.40
C SER A 144 -16.77 1.04 -6.90
N LYS A 145 -15.98 0.89 -7.96
CA LYS A 145 -15.54 -0.44 -8.42
C LYS A 145 -14.55 -1.12 -7.47
N VAL A 146 -13.96 -0.36 -6.54
CA VAL A 146 -12.80 -0.77 -5.73
C VAL A 146 -13.09 -0.78 -4.23
N LEU A 147 -13.89 0.17 -3.73
CA LEU A 147 -14.09 0.39 -2.30
C LEU A 147 -15.58 0.27 -1.95
N ILE A 148 -15.84 -0.27 -0.76
CA ILE A 148 -17.16 -0.30 -0.13
C ILE A 148 -17.12 0.62 1.09
N ARG A 149 -18.19 1.39 1.29
CA ARG A 149 -18.38 2.21 2.47
C ARG A 149 -19.66 1.84 3.19
N ASP A 150 -19.51 1.47 4.48
CA ASP A 150 -20.60 1.11 5.40
C ASP A 150 -20.64 2.10 6.58
N ASN A 151 -21.57 3.05 6.52
CA ASN A 151 -21.76 4.04 7.57
C ASN A 151 -22.24 3.42 8.90
N ASN A 152 -22.91 2.27 8.84
CA ASN A 152 -23.43 1.60 10.03
C ASN A 152 -22.30 1.09 10.94
N LYS A 153 -21.11 0.91 10.39
CA LYS A 153 -19.90 0.52 11.12
C LYS A 153 -18.98 1.69 11.47
N CYS A 154 -19.33 2.91 11.01
CA CYS A 154 -18.48 4.07 11.19
C CYS A 154 -18.54 4.63 12.61
N ILE A 155 -17.38 4.68 13.30
CA ILE A 155 -17.24 5.26 14.65
C ILE A 155 -16.90 6.76 14.65
N LYS A 156 -16.97 7.40 13.49
CA LYS A 156 -16.76 8.86 13.28
C LYS A 156 -15.36 9.38 13.67
N CYS A 157 -14.35 8.51 13.63
CA CYS A 157 -12.96 8.84 14.02
C CYS A 157 -12.26 9.87 13.11
N LYS A 158 -12.76 10.10 11.90
CA LYS A 158 -12.22 11.05 10.89
C LYS A 158 -10.82 10.71 10.34
N ARG A 159 -10.18 9.57 10.69
CA ARG A 159 -8.87 9.16 10.15
C ARG A 159 -8.86 9.13 8.62
N CYS A 160 -9.90 8.57 7.99
CA CYS A 160 -10.02 8.47 6.53
C CYS A 160 -10.07 9.84 5.84
N ILE A 161 -10.76 10.82 6.43
CA ILE A 161 -10.82 12.20 5.91
C ILE A 161 -9.45 12.84 5.96
N ASN A 162 -8.79 12.77 7.13
CA ASN A 162 -7.49 13.41 7.32
C ASN A 162 -6.41 12.79 6.43
N VAL A 163 -6.40 11.47 6.27
CA VAL A 163 -5.48 10.80 5.34
C VAL A 163 -5.76 11.24 3.89
N CYS A 164 -7.03 11.26 3.47
CA CYS A 164 -7.41 11.63 2.11
C CYS A 164 -7.07 13.10 1.78
N ALA A 165 -7.27 14.00 2.75
CA ALA A 165 -6.99 15.43 2.56
C ALA A 165 -5.51 15.78 2.74
N LYS A 166 -4.87 15.31 3.84
CA LYS A 166 -3.52 15.77 4.22
C LYS A 166 -2.39 14.98 3.57
N MET A 167 -2.57 13.65 3.42
CA MET A 167 -1.50 12.80 2.85
C MET A 167 -1.69 12.57 1.34
N GLN A 168 -2.95 12.56 0.87
CA GLN A 168 -3.26 12.27 -0.52
C GLN A 168 -3.68 13.51 -1.33
N ALA A 169 -3.97 14.65 -0.69
CA ALA A 169 -4.43 15.88 -1.36
C ALA A 169 -5.62 15.65 -2.32
N VAL A 170 -6.51 14.69 -1.99
CA VAL A 170 -7.66 14.28 -2.83
C VAL A 170 -8.99 14.76 -2.27
N SER A 171 -9.19 14.69 -0.94
CA SER A 171 -10.43 15.11 -0.26
C SER A 171 -11.70 14.47 -0.79
N ALA A 172 -11.65 13.20 -1.20
CA ALA A 172 -12.80 12.48 -1.73
C ALA A 172 -13.84 12.08 -0.66
N ILE A 173 -13.50 12.24 0.63
CA ILE A 173 -14.36 11.95 1.78
C ILE A 173 -14.48 13.22 2.61
N ALA A 174 -15.71 13.57 2.99
CA ALA A 174 -16.06 14.76 3.75
C ALA A 174 -16.74 14.42 5.08
N CYS A 175 -16.87 15.41 5.97
CA CYS A 175 -17.61 15.32 7.23
C CYS A 175 -18.56 16.49 7.34
N THR A 176 -19.82 16.20 7.70
CA THR A 176 -20.82 17.19 8.09
C THR A 176 -21.27 16.91 9.52
N GLY A 177 -21.48 17.95 10.33
CA GLY A 177 -21.81 17.81 11.75
C GLY A 177 -20.60 17.41 12.62
N ASP A 178 -20.87 17.17 13.90
CA ASP A 178 -19.85 16.90 14.92
C ASP A 178 -20.23 15.73 15.85
N GLY A 179 -19.24 15.24 16.60
CA GLY A 179 -19.37 14.15 17.57
C GLY A 179 -19.89 12.86 16.94
N LEU A 180 -20.71 12.10 17.67
CA LEU A 180 -21.30 10.85 17.21
C LEU A 180 -22.41 11.04 16.16
N ASP A 181 -22.95 12.24 16.00
CA ASP A 181 -23.95 12.57 14.97
C ASP A 181 -23.31 13.05 13.66
N ALA A 182 -21.98 13.14 13.61
CA ALA A 182 -21.26 13.46 12.39
C ALA A 182 -21.59 12.46 11.28
N LYS A 183 -21.75 12.96 10.07
CA LYS A 183 -21.88 12.13 8.87
C LYS A 183 -20.56 12.18 8.10
N ILE A 184 -19.97 11.00 7.92
CA ILE A 184 -18.78 10.83 7.11
C ILE A 184 -19.27 10.29 5.76
N GLU A 185 -19.11 11.05 4.69
CA GLU A 185 -19.73 10.76 3.39
C GLU A 185 -18.73 11.01 2.26
N PRO A 186 -18.94 10.42 1.06
CA PRO A 186 -18.21 10.86 -0.13
C PRO A 186 -18.41 12.36 -0.36
N ALA A 187 -17.40 13.02 -0.91
CA ALA A 187 -17.48 14.45 -1.27
C ALA A 187 -18.51 14.73 -2.40
N SER A 188 -19.00 13.67 -3.07
CA SER A 188 -20.08 13.73 -4.04
C SER A 188 -21.33 13.01 -3.51
N PRO A 189 -22.54 13.58 -3.62
CA PRO A 189 -23.78 12.91 -3.23
C PRO A 189 -24.10 11.67 -4.09
N ALA A 190 -23.48 11.53 -5.25
CA ALA A 190 -23.59 10.34 -6.10
C ALA A 190 -22.63 9.19 -5.71
N GLY A 191 -21.95 9.30 -4.56
CA GLY A 191 -21.08 8.28 -4.01
C GLY A 191 -19.60 8.44 -4.37
N LEU A 192 -18.78 7.46 -3.93
CA LEU A 192 -17.33 7.46 -4.15
C LEU A 192 -16.92 7.41 -5.62
N ALA A 193 -17.73 6.80 -6.47
CA ALA A 193 -17.44 6.73 -7.91
C ALA A 193 -17.44 8.10 -8.59
N ALA A 194 -18.30 9.02 -8.11
CA ALA A 194 -18.44 10.38 -8.64
C ALA A 194 -17.59 11.42 -7.90
N ALA A 195 -16.93 11.03 -6.81
CA ALA A 195 -15.91 11.83 -6.14
C ALA A 195 -14.57 11.66 -6.87
N SER A 196 -13.66 12.64 -6.73
CA SER A 196 -12.30 12.57 -7.33
C SER A 196 -11.42 11.50 -6.65
N CYS A 197 -12.01 10.37 -6.27
CA CYS A 197 -11.32 9.30 -5.55
C CYS A 197 -10.34 8.57 -6.47
N VAL A 198 -9.07 8.51 -6.06
CA VAL A 198 -7.99 7.85 -6.82
C VAL A 198 -7.82 6.37 -6.49
N ASN A 199 -8.71 5.79 -5.68
CA ASN A 199 -8.74 4.39 -5.29
C ASN A 199 -7.47 3.88 -4.57
N CYS A 200 -6.64 4.75 -3.99
CA CYS A 200 -5.37 4.39 -3.35
C CYS A 200 -5.52 3.52 -2.09
N GLY A 201 -6.72 3.41 -1.50
CA GLY A 201 -7.00 2.57 -0.32
C GLY A 201 -6.38 3.05 0.99
N GLN A 202 -5.71 4.21 1.04
CA GLN A 202 -5.12 4.70 2.30
C GLN A 202 -6.18 4.95 3.38
N CYS A 203 -7.39 5.31 3.00
CA CYS A 203 -8.54 5.41 3.91
C CYS A 203 -8.97 4.05 4.49
N VAL A 204 -8.83 2.97 3.74
CA VAL A 204 -9.05 1.57 4.20
C VAL A 204 -7.96 1.18 5.20
N ALA A 205 -6.69 1.43 4.84
CA ALA A 205 -5.53 1.07 5.67
C ALA A 205 -5.53 1.73 7.06
N VAL A 206 -6.19 2.89 7.23
CA VAL A 206 -6.25 3.60 8.53
C VAL A 206 -7.59 3.51 9.22
N CYS A 207 -8.60 2.90 8.61
CA CYS A 207 -9.90 2.71 9.25
C CYS A 207 -9.78 1.70 10.40
N PRO A 208 -10.09 2.09 11.65
CA PRO A 208 -9.93 1.19 12.79
C PRO A 208 -11.02 0.11 12.86
N VAL A 209 -12.04 0.22 12.01
CA VAL A 209 -13.22 -0.67 11.96
C VAL A 209 -13.55 -1.05 10.51
N GLY A 210 -14.59 -1.85 10.27
CA GLY A 210 -15.02 -2.27 8.94
C GLY A 210 -15.90 -1.27 8.17
N ALA A 211 -15.78 0.04 8.43
CA ALA A 211 -16.59 1.06 7.75
C ALA A 211 -16.11 1.39 6.34
N LEU A 212 -14.84 1.16 6.06
CA LEU A 212 -14.22 1.24 4.73
C LEU A 212 -13.48 -0.05 4.47
N THR A 213 -13.84 -0.72 3.39
CA THR A 213 -13.22 -1.98 2.96
C THR A 213 -13.00 -1.97 1.45
N GLU A 214 -12.14 -2.84 0.99
CA GLU A 214 -12.01 -3.12 -0.43
C GLU A 214 -13.19 -3.96 -0.94
N LYS A 215 -13.56 -3.75 -2.20
CA LYS A 215 -14.57 -4.58 -2.87
C LYS A 215 -13.88 -5.88 -3.29
N THR A 216 -14.30 -6.98 -2.66
CA THR A 216 -13.64 -8.27 -2.84
C THR A 216 -13.86 -8.86 -4.23
N GLN A 217 -12.84 -9.54 -4.75
CA GLN A 217 -12.90 -10.39 -5.94
C GLN A 217 -12.53 -11.86 -5.62
N MET A 218 -12.51 -12.24 -4.34
CA MET A 218 -12.18 -13.61 -3.92
C MET A 218 -13.13 -14.67 -4.51
N ASP A 219 -14.42 -14.35 -4.61
CA ASP A 219 -15.39 -15.30 -5.19
C ASP A 219 -15.11 -15.55 -6.67
N GLN A 220 -14.71 -14.53 -7.42
CA GLN A 220 -14.30 -14.68 -8.83
C GLN A 220 -13.07 -15.60 -8.98
N VAL A 221 -12.10 -15.50 -8.04
CA VAL A 221 -10.94 -16.40 -8.01
C VAL A 221 -11.38 -17.82 -7.72
N LYS A 222 -12.26 -18.05 -6.73
CA LYS A 222 -12.78 -19.38 -6.39
C LYS A 222 -13.52 -19.99 -7.57
N GLU A 223 -14.43 -19.25 -8.19
CA GLU A 223 -15.15 -19.69 -9.40
C GLU A 223 -14.19 -20.07 -10.55
N ALA A 224 -13.12 -19.28 -10.75
CA ALA A 224 -12.14 -19.59 -11.78
C ALA A 224 -11.34 -20.87 -11.47
N LEU A 225 -10.95 -21.08 -10.20
CA LEU A 225 -10.22 -22.30 -9.76
C LEU A 225 -11.08 -23.56 -9.78
N GLU A 226 -12.39 -23.43 -9.65
CA GLU A 226 -13.35 -24.54 -9.70
C GLU A 226 -13.77 -24.91 -11.14
N ASP A 227 -13.52 -24.03 -12.12
CA ASP A 227 -13.88 -24.25 -13.53
C ASP A 227 -12.80 -25.07 -14.27
N PRO A 228 -13.05 -26.34 -14.63
CA PRO A 228 -12.06 -27.20 -15.27
C PRO A 228 -11.69 -26.77 -16.71
N ASP A 229 -12.44 -25.85 -17.32
CA ASP A 229 -12.16 -25.32 -18.65
C ASP A 229 -11.22 -24.11 -18.61
N LYS A 230 -10.87 -23.61 -17.41
CA LYS A 230 -9.98 -22.48 -17.20
C LYS A 230 -8.57 -22.94 -16.83
N TYR A 231 -7.59 -22.14 -17.24
CA TYR A 231 -6.19 -22.25 -16.83
C TYR A 231 -5.86 -21.02 -16.00
N VAL A 232 -5.75 -21.20 -14.69
CA VAL A 232 -5.69 -20.09 -13.75
C VAL A 232 -4.26 -19.80 -13.36
N VAL A 233 -3.76 -18.66 -13.82
CA VAL A 233 -2.39 -18.19 -13.57
C VAL A 233 -2.42 -17.08 -12.53
N VAL A 234 -1.54 -17.16 -11.54
CA VAL A 234 -1.39 -16.08 -10.54
C VAL A 234 0.00 -15.46 -10.61
N GLN A 235 0.04 -14.13 -10.50
CA GLN A 235 1.27 -13.37 -10.26
C GLN A 235 1.21 -12.62 -8.94
N VAL A 236 2.35 -12.41 -8.30
CA VAL A 236 2.42 -11.78 -6.98
C VAL A 236 3.41 -10.62 -6.98
N ALA A 237 2.95 -9.44 -6.55
CA ALA A 237 3.80 -8.26 -6.42
C ALA A 237 4.89 -8.43 -5.33
N PRO A 238 6.10 -7.86 -5.53
CA PRO A 238 7.21 -7.98 -4.59
C PRO A 238 6.88 -7.59 -3.15
N ALA A 239 6.07 -6.54 -2.94
CA ALA A 239 5.72 -6.05 -1.60
C ALA A 239 4.81 -7.01 -0.80
N VAL A 240 4.14 -7.98 -1.45
CA VAL A 240 3.25 -8.95 -0.78
C VAL A 240 4.05 -9.86 0.14
N ARG A 241 5.22 -10.37 -0.32
CA ARG A 241 6.07 -11.29 0.47
C ARG A 241 6.56 -10.69 1.79
N ALA A 242 6.71 -9.36 1.84
CA ALA A 242 7.19 -8.65 3.03
C ALA A 242 6.09 -8.33 4.05
N ALA A 243 4.82 -8.61 3.74
CA ALA A 243 3.69 -8.24 4.58
C ALA A 243 2.69 -9.38 4.83
N LEU A 244 2.53 -10.34 3.92
CA LEU A 244 1.56 -11.44 4.06
C LEU A 244 1.71 -12.21 5.38
N GLY A 245 2.95 -12.43 5.82
CA GLY A 245 3.25 -13.12 7.07
C GLY A 245 2.62 -12.48 8.30
N GLU A 246 2.41 -11.15 8.30
CA GLU A 246 1.83 -10.42 9.43
C GLU A 246 0.39 -10.89 9.76
N ALA A 247 -0.36 -11.35 8.76
CA ALA A 247 -1.69 -11.93 8.95
C ALA A 247 -1.66 -13.34 9.57
N PHE A 248 -0.47 -13.93 9.71
CA PHE A 248 -0.18 -15.26 10.29
C PHE A 248 0.83 -15.16 11.45
N GLU A 249 0.80 -14.04 12.17
CA GLU A 249 1.62 -13.78 13.36
C GLU A 249 3.13 -13.75 13.16
N PHE A 250 3.62 -13.71 11.90
CA PHE A 250 5.03 -13.44 11.65
C PHE A 250 5.38 -11.98 11.99
N PRO A 251 6.60 -11.72 12.45
CA PRO A 251 7.05 -10.35 12.70
C PRO A 251 6.98 -9.49 11.42
N ILE A 252 6.74 -8.18 11.61
CA ILE A 252 6.65 -7.20 10.52
C ILE A 252 7.91 -7.25 9.64
N GLY A 253 7.74 -7.35 8.33
CA GLY A 253 8.83 -7.34 7.36
C GLY A 253 9.62 -8.66 7.29
N VAL A 254 9.03 -9.77 7.74
CA VAL A 254 9.55 -11.11 7.44
C VAL A 254 9.19 -11.48 6.02
N ASP A 255 10.18 -11.93 5.26
CA ASP A 255 9.98 -12.42 3.91
C ASP A 255 9.41 -13.85 3.92
N VAL A 256 8.25 -14.01 3.30
CA VAL A 256 7.56 -15.30 3.18
C VAL A 256 7.46 -15.80 1.73
N GLU A 257 8.36 -15.37 0.83
CA GLU A 257 8.33 -15.67 -0.62
C GLU A 257 8.06 -17.14 -0.91
N GLY A 258 8.89 -18.06 -0.43
CA GLY A 258 8.74 -19.48 -0.72
C GLY A 258 7.48 -20.09 -0.12
N ARG A 259 7.15 -19.71 1.11
CA ARG A 259 5.91 -20.16 1.78
C ARG A 259 4.67 -19.71 1.01
N MET A 260 4.66 -18.48 0.52
CA MET A 260 3.59 -17.91 -0.29
C MET A 260 3.46 -18.63 -1.64
N ALA A 261 4.57 -18.91 -2.32
CA ALA A 261 4.55 -19.63 -3.60
C ALA A 261 3.93 -21.03 -3.45
N GLU A 262 4.29 -21.77 -2.40
CA GLU A 262 3.68 -23.07 -2.11
C GLU A 262 2.20 -22.94 -1.72
N ALA A 263 1.84 -21.98 -0.89
CA ALA A 263 0.47 -21.75 -0.47
C ALA A 263 -0.47 -21.47 -1.65
N LEU A 264 -0.02 -20.70 -2.64
CA LEU A 264 -0.77 -20.43 -3.88
C LEU A 264 -0.98 -21.71 -4.70
N ARG A 265 0.03 -22.57 -4.83
CA ARG A 265 -0.16 -23.88 -5.48
C ARG A 265 -1.18 -24.76 -4.76
N ARG A 266 -1.19 -24.71 -3.43
CA ARG A 266 -2.19 -25.45 -2.62
C ARG A 266 -3.61 -24.89 -2.74
N LEU A 267 -3.76 -23.60 -3.08
CA LEU A 267 -5.05 -23.02 -3.43
C LEU A 267 -5.59 -23.53 -4.78
N GLY A 268 -4.73 -24.14 -5.62
CA GLY A 268 -5.13 -24.73 -6.89
C GLY A 268 -4.76 -23.94 -8.15
N PHE A 269 -3.91 -22.92 -8.06
CA PHE A 269 -3.42 -22.21 -9.25
C PHE A 269 -2.53 -23.10 -10.11
N ASP A 270 -2.75 -23.09 -11.43
CA ASP A 270 -1.98 -23.87 -12.40
C ASP A 270 -0.55 -23.40 -12.58
N LYS A 271 -0.34 -22.06 -12.53
CA LYS A 271 0.98 -21.42 -12.55
C LYS A 271 1.05 -20.31 -11.51
N VAL A 272 2.21 -20.20 -10.88
CA VAL A 272 2.48 -19.20 -9.85
C VAL A 272 3.74 -18.42 -10.22
N PHE A 273 3.57 -17.17 -10.65
CA PHE A 273 4.65 -16.29 -11.09
C PHE A 273 4.95 -15.16 -10.12
N ASP A 274 6.14 -14.62 -10.21
CA ASP A 274 6.55 -13.38 -9.55
C ASP A 274 6.38 -12.19 -10.51
N THR A 275 5.72 -11.12 -10.10
CA THR A 275 5.58 -9.89 -10.91
C THR A 275 6.94 -9.19 -11.15
N LYS A 276 8.04 -9.70 -10.57
CA LYS A 276 9.40 -9.23 -10.88
C LYS A 276 9.73 -9.27 -12.36
N PHE A 277 9.26 -10.30 -13.06
CA PHE A 277 9.46 -10.40 -14.51
C PHE A 277 8.81 -9.21 -15.24
N GLY A 278 7.57 -8.88 -14.90
CA GLY A 278 6.88 -7.71 -15.46
C GLY A 278 7.56 -6.38 -15.09
N ALA A 279 8.15 -6.29 -13.88
CA ALA A 279 8.90 -5.11 -13.46
C ALA A 279 10.21 -4.96 -14.26
N ASP A 280 10.91 -6.06 -14.57
CA ASP A 280 12.09 -6.01 -15.44
C ASP A 280 11.71 -5.58 -16.87
N LEU A 281 10.58 -6.04 -17.42
CA LEU A 281 10.05 -5.54 -18.70
C LEU A 281 9.76 -4.03 -18.65
N THR A 282 9.12 -3.57 -17.56
CA THR A 282 8.83 -2.14 -17.37
C THR A 282 10.11 -1.31 -17.40
N ILE A 283 11.18 -1.77 -16.75
CA ILE A 283 12.47 -1.06 -16.79
C ILE A 283 13.07 -1.03 -18.18
N MET A 284 12.94 -2.10 -18.96
CA MET A 284 13.45 -2.09 -20.33
C MET A 284 12.74 -1.03 -21.19
N GLU A 285 11.41 -0.99 -21.13
CA GLU A 285 10.62 -0.02 -21.90
C GLU A 285 10.75 1.41 -21.36
N GLU A 286 10.64 1.62 -20.04
CA GLU A 286 10.68 2.96 -19.44
C GLU A 286 12.08 3.59 -19.52
N SER A 287 13.15 2.77 -19.43
CA SER A 287 14.52 3.26 -19.66
C SER A 287 14.74 3.63 -21.12
N ASN A 288 14.20 2.86 -22.07
CA ASN A 288 14.25 3.19 -23.49
C ASN A 288 13.48 4.50 -23.78
N GLU A 289 12.27 4.65 -23.26
CA GLU A 289 11.47 5.87 -23.38
C GLU A 289 12.21 7.09 -22.80
N LEU A 290 12.88 6.95 -21.64
CA LEU A 290 13.69 8.03 -21.07
C LEU A 290 14.84 8.42 -21.99
N ILE A 291 15.57 7.44 -22.54
CA ILE A 291 16.70 7.68 -23.45
C ILE A 291 16.22 8.37 -24.72
N GLU A 292 15.10 7.95 -25.29
CA GLU A 292 14.51 8.58 -26.46
C GLU A 292 14.12 10.04 -26.19
N ARG A 293 13.45 10.33 -25.06
CA ARG A 293 13.07 11.69 -24.67
C ARG A 293 14.26 12.59 -24.40
N LEU A 294 15.34 12.06 -23.82
CA LEU A 294 16.58 12.81 -23.60
C LEU A 294 17.32 13.16 -24.91
N ASN A 295 17.18 12.32 -25.95
CA ASN A 295 17.84 12.48 -27.23
C ASN A 295 16.96 13.20 -28.29
N SER A 296 15.74 13.56 -27.96
CA SER A 296 14.78 14.24 -28.82
C SER A 296 14.16 15.45 -28.13
N ASP A 297 13.24 16.16 -28.79
CA ASP A 297 12.44 17.23 -28.17
C ASP A 297 11.21 16.65 -27.39
N GLY A 298 11.36 15.47 -26.78
CA GLY A 298 10.30 14.82 -25.99
C GLY A 298 9.98 15.55 -24.70
N GLU A 299 8.72 15.42 -24.24
CA GLU A 299 8.25 16.07 -23.02
C GLU A 299 9.02 15.57 -21.78
N LEU A 300 9.67 16.48 -21.05
CA LEU A 300 10.37 16.23 -19.78
C LEU A 300 9.73 17.05 -18.65
N PRO A 301 9.79 16.56 -17.39
CA PRO A 301 10.33 15.27 -17.00
C PRO A 301 9.50 14.09 -17.49
N LEU A 302 10.13 12.95 -17.77
CA LEU A 302 9.43 11.68 -17.81
C LEU A 302 8.98 11.31 -16.39
N ILE A 303 7.70 10.97 -16.20
CA ILE A 303 7.15 10.59 -14.89
C ILE A 303 6.68 9.13 -14.95
N THR A 304 7.07 8.30 -13.99
CA THR A 304 6.71 6.88 -13.97
C THR A 304 5.20 6.64 -13.96
N SER A 305 4.74 5.54 -14.55
CA SER A 305 3.33 5.18 -14.74
C SER A 305 2.85 3.97 -13.93
N CYS A 306 3.74 3.22 -13.30
CA CYS A 306 3.42 1.93 -12.67
C CYS A 306 2.44 2.01 -11.49
N CYS A 307 2.15 3.22 -10.95
CA CYS A 307 1.24 3.44 -9.83
C CYS A 307 -0.13 3.97 -10.30
N PRO A 308 -1.20 3.15 -10.40
CA PRO A 308 -2.49 3.57 -10.94
C PRO A 308 -3.23 4.59 -10.06
N GLY A 309 -2.91 4.65 -8.76
CA GLY A 309 -3.42 5.70 -7.88
C GLY A 309 -2.84 7.08 -8.22
N TRP A 310 -1.57 7.13 -8.62
CA TRP A 310 -0.91 8.32 -9.14
C TRP A 310 -1.45 8.69 -10.53
N VAL A 311 -1.52 7.74 -11.44
CA VAL A 311 -2.03 7.99 -12.81
C VAL A 311 -3.45 8.57 -12.73
N LYS A 312 -4.33 7.98 -11.93
CA LYS A 312 -5.69 8.51 -11.75
C LYS A 312 -5.70 9.90 -11.10
N TYR A 313 -4.75 10.18 -10.19
CA TYR A 313 -4.57 11.52 -9.62
C TYR A 313 -4.19 12.53 -10.70
N ALA A 314 -3.26 12.20 -11.57
CA ALA A 314 -2.86 13.06 -12.68
C ALA A 314 -4.03 13.30 -13.66
N GLU A 315 -4.78 12.27 -14.01
CA GLU A 315 -5.96 12.38 -14.88
C GLU A 315 -7.03 13.34 -14.31
N HIS A 316 -7.16 13.45 -12.96
CA HIS A 316 -8.10 14.36 -12.32
C HIS A 316 -7.54 15.77 -12.09
N PHE A 317 -6.28 15.89 -11.67
CA PHE A 317 -5.75 17.16 -11.12
C PHE A 317 -4.64 17.79 -11.97
N TYR A 318 -4.02 17.00 -12.88
CA TYR A 318 -2.90 17.42 -13.73
C TYR A 318 -3.07 16.95 -15.19
N PRO A 319 -4.25 17.20 -15.83
CA PRO A 319 -4.49 16.71 -17.19
C PRO A 319 -3.54 17.31 -18.23
N ASP A 320 -2.99 18.47 -17.96
CA ASP A 320 -1.98 19.16 -18.79
C ASP A 320 -0.58 18.54 -18.69
N MET A 321 -0.35 17.62 -17.76
CA MET A 321 0.92 16.90 -17.59
C MET A 321 0.82 15.42 -18.00
N LEU A 322 -0.26 14.99 -18.64
CA LEU A 322 -0.42 13.58 -19.03
C LEU A 322 0.62 13.14 -20.08
N ALA A 323 1.10 14.05 -20.93
CA ALA A 323 2.18 13.78 -21.88
C ALA A 323 3.55 13.52 -21.21
N ASN A 324 3.72 13.97 -19.97
CA ASN A 324 4.92 13.69 -19.18
C ASN A 324 4.92 12.28 -18.59
N ILE A 325 3.75 11.62 -18.46
CA ILE A 325 3.68 10.28 -17.89
C ILE A 325 4.20 9.26 -18.89
N SER A 326 5.00 8.30 -18.42
CA SER A 326 5.47 7.19 -19.24
C SER A 326 4.27 6.42 -19.83
N THR A 327 4.36 6.06 -21.09
CA THR A 327 3.32 5.26 -21.75
C THR A 327 3.36 3.79 -21.37
N CYS A 328 4.37 3.35 -20.64
CA CYS A 328 4.53 1.99 -20.16
C CYS A 328 3.33 1.55 -19.31
N LYS A 329 2.78 0.38 -19.58
CA LYS A 329 1.85 -0.30 -18.68
C LYS A 329 2.54 -0.62 -17.36
N SER A 330 1.76 -0.84 -16.32
CA SER A 330 2.34 -1.29 -15.04
C SER A 330 2.84 -2.74 -15.12
N PRO A 331 3.80 -3.16 -14.25
CA PRO A 331 4.40 -4.50 -14.29
C PRO A 331 3.41 -5.65 -14.38
N HIS A 332 2.29 -5.59 -13.63
CA HIS A 332 1.35 -6.71 -13.66
C HIS A 332 0.53 -6.76 -14.95
N GLN A 333 0.27 -5.64 -15.60
CA GLN A 333 -0.38 -5.61 -16.91
C GLN A 333 0.59 -6.12 -17.99
N MET A 334 1.84 -5.66 -17.99
CA MET A 334 2.85 -6.18 -18.92
C MET A 334 3.02 -7.70 -18.80
N GLN A 335 3.12 -8.20 -17.57
CA GLN A 335 3.23 -9.65 -17.35
C GLN A 335 1.97 -10.38 -17.79
N GLY A 336 0.78 -9.84 -17.55
CA GLY A 336 -0.48 -10.41 -18.02
C GLY A 336 -0.55 -10.50 -19.55
N ALA A 337 -0.15 -9.43 -20.25
CA ALA A 337 -0.06 -9.42 -21.72
C ALA A 337 0.88 -10.51 -22.23
N ILE A 338 2.07 -10.68 -21.63
CA ILE A 338 3.05 -11.70 -22.02
C ILE A 338 2.53 -13.13 -21.70
N VAL A 339 1.88 -13.32 -20.55
CA VAL A 339 1.26 -14.62 -20.22
C VAL A 339 0.20 -15.00 -21.24
N LYS A 340 -0.68 -14.07 -21.61
CA LYS A 340 -1.77 -14.33 -22.57
C LYS A 340 -1.35 -14.34 -24.05
N THR A 341 -0.11 -13.98 -24.35
CA THR A 341 0.42 -14.02 -25.72
C THR A 341 1.59 -14.98 -25.84
N TYR A 342 2.75 -14.65 -25.30
CA TYR A 342 3.97 -15.45 -25.41
C TYR A 342 3.81 -16.83 -24.79
N MET A 343 3.45 -16.90 -23.48
CA MET A 343 3.30 -18.19 -22.79
C MET A 343 2.14 -19.00 -23.38
N ALA A 344 1.00 -18.35 -23.67
CA ALA A 344 -0.16 -19.00 -24.28
C ALA A 344 0.21 -19.73 -25.59
N ASN A 345 1.04 -19.08 -26.42
CA ASN A 345 1.54 -19.69 -27.68
C ASN A 345 2.51 -20.84 -27.40
N GLN A 346 3.42 -20.70 -26.44
CA GLN A 346 4.40 -21.75 -26.09
C GLN A 346 3.74 -22.99 -25.51
N GLU A 347 2.74 -22.81 -24.66
CA GLU A 347 2.01 -23.93 -24.02
C GLU A 347 0.79 -24.40 -24.83
N HIS A 348 0.51 -23.81 -26.00
CA HIS A 348 -0.63 -24.11 -26.87
C HIS A 348 -1.99 -23.98 -26.17
N ILE A 349 -2.13 -22.98 -25.30
CA ILE A 349 -3.35 -22.68 -24.57
C ILE A 349 -4.04 -21.48 -25.24
N ALA A 350 -5.33 -21.55 -25.50
CA ALA A 350 -6.10 -20.41 -25.99
C ALA A 350 -6.15 -19.32 -24.93
N LYS A 351 -5.78 -18.08 -25.27
CA LYS A 351 -5.69 -16.95 -24.34
C LYS A 351 -7.01 -16.68 -23.60
N GLU A 352 -8.15 -16.97 -24.19
CA GLU A 352 -9.49 -16.85 -23.62
C GLU A 352 -9.77 -17.85 -22.48
N LYS A 353 -8.99 -18.94 -22.42
CA LYS A 353 -9.04 -19.91 -21.33
C LYS A 353 -8.18 -19.51 -20.14
N ILE A 354 -7.20 -18.63 -20.34
CA ILE A 354 -6.31 -18.18 -19.29
C ILE A 354 -7.02 -17.13 -18.45
N VAL A 355 -7.13 -17.38 -17.15
CA VAL A 355 -7.56 -16.39 -16.15
C VAL A 355 -6.32 -15.88 -15.43
N MET A 356 -5.96 -14.64 -15.68
CA MET A 356 -4.80 -14.00 -15.04
C MET A 356 -5.21 -13.30 -13.75
N VAL A 357 -4.76 -13.83 -12.62
CA VAL A 357 -4.98 -13.28 -11.27
C VAL A 357 -3.73 -12.56 -10.79
N SER A 358 -3.90 -11.35 -10.25
CA SER A 358 -2.81 -10.58 -9.66
C SER A 358 -3.01 -10.40 -8.17
N VAL A 359 -2.04 -10.82 -7.34
CA VAL A 359 -2.00 -10.54 -5.91
C VAL A 359 -1.19 -9.27 -5.68
N MET A 360 -1.87 -8.20 -5.24
CA MET A 360 -1.29 -6.86 -5.19
C MET A 360 -1.40 -6.23 -3.78
N PRO A 361 -0.42 -5.41 -3.34
CA PRO A 361 -0.52 -4.65 -2.09
C PRO A 361 -1.47 -3.45 -2.22
N CYS A 362 -2.14 -3.29 -3.33
CA CYS A 362 -2.73 -2.05 -3.82
C CYS A 362 -4.19 -2.23 -4.23
N THR A 363 -5.08 -1.38 -3.71
CA THR A 363 -6.49 -1.37 -4.13
C THR A 363 -6.71 -0.69 -5.48
N ALA A 364 -5.86 0.28 -5.86
CA ALA A 364 -5.99 0.98 -7.15
C ALA A 364 -5.74 0.05 -8.35
N LYS A 365 -5.05 -1.07 -8.17
CA LYS A 365 -4.87 -2.11 -9.20
C LYS A 365 -6.21 -2.76 -9.62
N LYS A 366 -7.19 -2.83 -8.71
CA LYS A 366 -8.56 -3.25 -9.04
C LYS A 366 -9.27 -2.27 -9.97
N PHE A 367 -8.91 -0.99 -9.94
CA PHE A 367 -9.41 0.00 -10.89
C PHE A 367 -8.66 -0.08 -12.22
N GLU A 368 -7.34 -0.27 -12.19
CA GLU A 368 -6.50 -0.33 -13.38
C GLU A 368 -7.00 -1.39 -14.38
N ILE A 369 -7.31 -2.61 -13.93
CA ILE A 369 -7.85 -3.68 -14.79
C ILE A 369 -9.23 -3.37 -15.40
N THR A 370 -9.87 -2.29 -15.00
CA THR A 370 -11.16 -1.85 -15.58
C THR A 370 -11.00 -0.75 -16.63
N ARG A 371 -9.77 -0.42 -17.00
CA ARG A 371 -9.47 0.53 -18.09
C ARG A 371 -9.65 -0.18 -19.43
N ASP A 372 -10.16 0.56 -20.41
CA ASP A 372 -10.48 -0.02 -21.74
C ASP A 372 -9.23 -0.32 -22.57
N ASP A 373 -8.09 0.26 -22.19
CA ASP A 373 -6.79 0.20 -22.87
C ASP A 373 -5.80 -0.82 -22.25
N GLU A 374 -6.23 -1.60 -21.25
CA GLU A 374 -5.44 -2.67 -20.63
C GLU A 374 -5.78 -4.06 -21.23
N CYS A 375 -5.71 -4.14 -22.56
CA CYS A 375 -6.09 -5.32 -23.35
C CYS A 375 -5.18 -5.54 -24.58
N GLY A 376 -3.87 -5.31 -24.46
CA GLY A 376 -2.89 -5.48 -25.53
C GLY A 376 -2.88 -6.88 -26.13
N ALA A 377 -3.17 -7.90 -25.32
CA ALA A 377 -3.35 -9.28 -25.81
C ALA A 377 -4.63 -9.49 -26.64
N GLY A 378 -5.48 -8.48 -26.87
CA GLY A 378 -6.80 -8.60 -27.50
C GLY A 378 -7.88 -9.20 -26.59
N VAL A 379 -7.55 -9.47 -25.35
CA VAL A 379 -8.40 -9.79 -24.19
C VAL A 379 -7.83 -9.02 -23.00
N PRO A 380 -8.56 -8.85 -21.86
CA PRO A 380 -7.98 -8.21 -20.69
C PRO A 380 -6.62 -8.81 -20.31
N ASP A 381 -5.60 -7.99 -20.13
CA ASP A 381 -4.26 -8.48 -19.78
C ASP A 381 -4.28 -9.14 -18.38
N VAL A 382 -5.02 -8.56 -17.44
CA VAL A 382 -5.29 -9.13 -16.11
C VAL A 382 -6.80 -9.18 -15.88
N ASP A 383 -7.32 -10.32 -15.43
CA ASP A 383 -8.76 -10.51 -15.23
C ASP A 383 -9.21 -10.16 -13.81
N ILE A 384 -8.41 -10.55 -12.80
CA ILE A 384 -8.79 -10.45 -11.39
C ILE A 384 -7.63 -9.88 -10.59
N VAL A 385 -7.93 -8.96 -9.66
CA VAL A 385 -6.95 -8.45 -8.69
C VAL A 385 -7.46 -8.72 -7.27
N ILE A 386 -6.69 -9.47 -6.51
CA ILE A 386 -6.88 -9.60 -5.06
C ILE A 386 -5.76 -8.92 -4.31
N THR A 387 -6.07 -8.42 -3.11
CA THR A 387 -5.07 -7.77 -2.26
C THR A 387 -4.33 -8.76 -1.38
N THR A 388 -3.28 -8.31 -0.69
CA THR A 388 -2.60 -9.11 0.34
C THR A 388 -3.55 -9.55 1.44
N ASN A 389 -4.50 -8.67 1.84
CA ASN A 389 -5.54 -9.01 2.82
C ASN A 389 -6.49 -10.11 2.32
N GLU A 390 -6.92 -10.00 1.06
CA GLU A 390 -7.79 -11.00 0.46
C GLU A 390 -7.08 -12.35 0.32
N LEU A 391 -5.82 -12.37 -0.10
CA LEU A 391 -5.02 -13.61 -0.13
C LEU A 391 -4.90 -14.23 1.27
N ALA A 392 -4.57 -13.41 2.29
CA ALA A 392 -4.48 -13.90 3.65
C ALA A 392 -5.80 -14.53 4.12
N LYS A 393 -6.95 -13.91 3.76
CA LYS A 393 -8.27 -14.47 4.06
C LYS A 393 -8.54 -15.76 3.30
N MET A 394 -8.23 -15.83 2.01
CA MET A 394 -8.40 -17.06 1.21
C MET A 394 -7.59 -18.23 1.77
N LEU A 395 -6.35 -17.97 2.19
CA LEU A 395 -5.50 -18.99 2.81
C LEU A 395 -6.09 -19.49 4.15
N LYS A 396 -6.62 -18.58 4.99
CA LYS A 396 -7.29 -18.93 6.25
C LYS A 396 -8.58 -19.71 6.00
N ASP A 397 -9.40 -19.28 5.04
CA ASP A 397 -10.65 -19.95 4.67
C ASP A 397 -10.40 -21.37 4.12
N ALA A 398 -9.25 -21.59 3.47
CA ALA A 398 -8.79 -22.90 2.97
C ALA A 398 -7.98 -23.70 4.01
N GLU A 399 -7.90 -23.22 5.26
CA GLU A 399 -7.15 -23.85 6.37
C GLU A 399 -5.65 -24.08 6.06
N ILE A 400 -5.06 -23.25 5.15
CA ILE A 400 -3.65 -23.32 4.78
C ILE A 400 -2.83 -22.58 5.82
N GLN A 401 -2.02 -23.32 6.58
CA GLN A 401 -1.11 -22.79 7.60
C GLN A 401 0.18 -22.31 6.93
N LEU A 402 0.39 -21.00 6.86
CA LEU A 402 1.53 -20.42 6.14
C LEU A 402 2.90 -20.85 6.73
N GLU A 403 2.97 -21.02 8.05
CA GLU A 403 4.15 -21.49 8.78
C GLU A 403 4.55 -22.93 8.43
N ALA A 404 3.60 -23.75 7.99
CA ALA A 404 3.83 -25.14 7.58
C ALA A 404 4.30 -25.26 6.11
N MET A 405 4.24 -24.16 5.33
CA MET A 405 4.66 -24.18 3.93
C MET A 405 6.19 -24.18 3.80
N ASN A 406 6.70 -24.77 2.71
CA ASN A 406 8.11 -24.81 2.40
C ASN A 406 8.69 -23.38 2.19
N PRO A 407 9.63 -22.91 3.03
CA PRO A 407 10.21 -21.58 2.87
C PRO A 407 11.10 -21.42 1.63
N ASN A 408 11.52 -22.55 1.01
CA ASN A 408 12.43 -22.59 -0.13
C ASN A 408 11.71 -22.89 -1.46
N ALA A 409 10.37 -22.97 -1.47
CA ALA A 409 9.64 -23.14 -2.72
C ALA A 409 9.91 -21.94 -3.65
N LYS A 410 9.92 -22.21 -4.96
CA LYS A 410 10.22 -21.20 -5.99
C LYS A 410 8.99 -20.93 -6.83
N PHE A 411 8.95 -19.76 -7.42
CA PHE A 411 8.00 -19.44 -8.49
C PHE A 411 8.25 -20.31 -9.71
N ASP A 412 7.24 -20.43 -10.57
CA ASP A 412 7.35 -21.23 -11.78
C ASP A 412 8.17 -20.51 -12.85
N VAL A 413 8.92 -21.26 -13.61
CA VAL A 413 9.78 -20.74 -14.69
C VAL A 413 9.08 -20.91 -16.05
N PRO A 414 9.42 -20.10 -17.06
CA PRO A 414 10.41 -19.02 -17.04
C PRO A 414 9.93 -17.69 -16.47
N LEU A 415 8.64 -17.33 -16.57
CA LEU A 415 8.08 -16.00 -16.29
C LEU A 415 8.00 -15.64 -14.78
N GLY A 416 8.44 -16.50 -13.88
CA GLY A 416 8.65 -16.20 -12.46
C GLY A 416 10.07 -15.77 -12.12
N ILE A 417 10.99 -15.72 -13.09
CA ILE A 417 12.37 -15.26 -12.90
C ILE A 417 12.40 -13.74 -12.99
N GLY A 418 12.97 -13.09 -11.98
CA GLY A 418 13.15 -11.64 -11.96
C GLY A 418 14.41 -11.24 -11.18
N THR A 419 14.83 -9.99 -11.33
CA THR A 419 16.07 -9.46 -10.79
C THR A 419 15.89 -8.79 -9.42
N GLY A 420 17.01 -8.41 -8.79
CA GLY A 420 17.01 -7.58 -7.59
C GLY A 420 16.43 -6.18 -7.86
N ALA A 421 16.68 -5.60 -9.04
CA ALA A 421 16.06 -4.34 -9.47
C ALA A 421 14.53 -4.41 -9.42
N ALA A 422 13.95 -5.49 -9.91
CA ALA A 422 12.50 -5.70 -9.89
C ALA A 422 11.92 -5.86 -8.48
N VAL A 423 12.65 -6.46 -7.55
CA VAL A 423 12.20 -6.62 -6.16
C VAL A 423 11.97 -5.28 -5.48
N ILE A 424 12.88 -4.32 -5.66
CA ILE A 424 12.83 -3.03 -4.97
C ILE A 424 11.71 -2.10 -5.47
N PHE A 425 10.99 -2.43 -6.55
CA PHE A 425 9.77 -1.72 -6.99
C PHE A 425 8.74 -1.55 -5.87
N GLY A 426 8.74 -2.43 -4.89
CA GLY A 426 7.84 -2.34 -3.74
C GLY A 426 8.13 -1.17 -2.79
N VAL A 427 9.28 -0.51 -2.91
CA VAL A 427 9.73 0.58 -2.02
C VAL A 427 9.85 1.88 -2.79
N THR A 428 9.54 3.03 -2.17
CA THR A 428 9.76 4.34 -2.78
C THR A 428 11.24 4.57 -3.11
N GLY A 429 11.53 4.93 -4.34
CA GLY A 429 12.87 5.07 -4.92
C GLY A 429 13.36 3.81 -5.62
N GLY A 430 12.61 2.69 -5.50
CA GLY A 430 13.04 1.43 -6.10
C GLY A 430 12.89 1.39 -7.62
N VAL A 431 11.84 1.99 -8.16
CA VAL A 431 11.68 2.12 -9.63
C VAL A 431 12.77 3.02 -10.20
N MET A 432 12.99 4.19 -9.56
CA MET A 432 14.07 5.11 -9.93
C MET A 432 15.44 4.43 -9.92
N GLU A 433 15.74 3.70 -8.83
CA GLU A 433 17.01 3.00 -8.72
C GLU A 433 17.16 1.91 -9.79
N ALA A 434 16.10 1.14 -10.07
CA ALA A 434 16.10 0.11 -11.11
C ALA A 434 16.33 0.71 -12.50
N ALA A 435 15.64 1.82 -12.82
CA ALA A 435 15.81 2.54 -14.08
C ALA A 435 17.22 3.13 -14.24
N LEU A 436 17.77 3.72 -13.18
CA LEU A 436 19.14 4.26 -13.21
C LEU A 436 20.19 3.17 -13.43
N ARG A 437 20.03 1.98 -12.83
CA ARG A 437 20.93 0.83 -13.06
C ARG A 437 20.98 0.43 -14.54
N THR A 438 19.87 0.51 -15.25
CA THR A 438 19.78 0.14 -16.67
C THR A 438 20.14 1.30 -17.60
N ALA A 439 19.52 2.47 -17.44
CA ALA A 439 19.70 3.61 -18.33
C ALA A 439 21.14 4.14 -18.33
N VAL A 440 21.78 4.25 -17.15
CA VAL A 440 23.17 4.73 -17.06
C VAL A 440 24.11 3.79 -17.77
N GLU A 441 23.98 2.48 -17.60
CA GLU A 441 24.82 1.49 -18.28
C GLU A 441 24.60 1.50 -19.79
N THR A 442 23.35 1.58 -20.24
CA THR A 442 23.01 1.68 -21.68
C THR A 442 23.60 2.93 -22.32
N LEU A 443 23.52 4.07 -21.64
CA LEU A 443 24.03 5.35 -22.17
C LEU A 443 25.56 5.49 -22.12
N THR A 444 26.20 4.91 -21.09
CA THR A 444 27.65 5.09 -20.90
C THR A 444 28.48 3.93 -21.43
N GLY A 445 27.88 2.76 -21.64
CA GLY A 445 28.59 1.51 -21.93
C GLY A 445 29.50 1.03 -20.81
N GLN A 446 29.39 1.63 -19.61
CA GLN A 446 30.17 1.28 -18.43
C GLN A 446 29.27 0.60 -17.39
N ASP A 447 29.83 -0.32 -16.63
CA ASP A 447 29.11 -1.01 -15.56
C ASP A 447 28.54 0.00 -14.55
N ALA A 448 27.22 0.07 -14.48
CA ALA A 448 26.54 1.05 -13.66
C ALA A 448 26.66 0.71 -12.17
N VAL A 449 26.65 1.74 -11.32
CA VAL A 449 26.53 1.59 -9.87
C VAL A 449 25.24 0.82 -9.57
N VAL A 450 25.30 -0.18 -8.70
CA VAL A 450 24.14 -1.01 -8.34
C VAL A 450 23.32 -0.39 -7.21
N GLU A 451 23.89 0.54 -6.44
CA GLU A 451 23.22 1.14 -5.30
C GLU A 451 23.21 2.68 -5.37
N TYR A 452 22.04 3.25 -5.66
CA TYR A 452 21.81 4.69 -5.62
C TYR A 452 21.19 5.09 -4.27
N THR A 453 22.01 5.17 -3.23
CA THR A 453 21.54 5.40 -1.85
C THR A 453 20.81 6.73 -1.65
N THR A 454 21.07 7.73 -2.50
CA THR A 454 20.42 9.04 -2.47
C THR A 454 18.92 9.00 -2.75
N VAL A 455 18.46 8.01 -3.54
CA VAL A 455 17.03 7.82 -3.84
C VAL A 455 16.34 6.85 -2.89
N ARG A 456 17.08 6.20 -1.98
CA ARG A 456 16.55 5.30 -0.94
C ARG A 456 16.02 6.06 0.28
N GLY A 457 15.22 5.41 1.11
CA GLY A 457 14.69 5.93 2.37
C GLY A 457 13.22 6.29 2.31
N MET A 458 12.66 6.70 3.45
CA MET A 458 11.21 6.94 3.62
C MET A 458 10.80 8.42 3.54
N ASN A 459 11.71 9.32 3.22
CA ASN A 459 11.36 10.74 3.00
C ASN A 459 10.37 10.87 1.84
N GLY A 460 9.38 11.73 2.00
CA GLY A 460 8.30 11.91 1.03
C GLY A 460 8.75 12.47 -0.31
N ILE A 461 9.78 13.32 -0.32
CA ILE A 461 10.48 13.82 -1.52
C ILE A 461 11.96 13.58 -1.33
N LYS A 462 12.61 13.04 -2.35
CA LYS A 462 14.07 12.80 -2.44
C LYS A 462 14.54 13.24 -3.81
N GLU A 463 15.70 13.85 -3.87
CA GLU A 463 16.29 14.39 -5.11
C GLU A 463 17.72 13.87 -5.25
N ALA A 464 18.11 13.60 -6.48
CA ALA A 464 19.47 13.20 -6.81
C ALA A 464 19.88 13.77 -8.16
N SER A 465 21.19 13.82 -8.37
CA SER A 465 21.78 14.13 -9.69
C SER A 465 22.74 13.01 -10.05
N VAL A 466 22.66 12.54 -11.27
CA VAL A 466 23.50 11.48 -11.82
C VAL A 466 24.24 12.04 -13.03
N ASP A 467 25.55 11.85 -13.08
CA ASP A 467 26.34 12.19 -14.27
C ASP A 467 26.23 11.06 -15.30
N VAL A 468 25.87 11.42 -16.51
CA VAL A 468 25.78 10.51 -17.66
C VAL A 468 26.61 11.12 -18.80
N ASN A 469 27.82 10.62 -19.01
CA ASN A 469 28.74 11.10 -20.04
C ASN A 469 29.00 12.61 -19.98
N GLY A 470 29.14 13.20 -18.79
CA GLY A 470 29.35 14.63 -18.58
C GLY A 470 28.06 15.47 -18.61
N THR A 471 26.90 14.85 -18.79
CA THR A 471 25.60 15.52 -18.70
C THR A 471 24.95 15.17 -17.35
N THR A 472 24.57 16.21 -16.59
CA THR A 472 23.89 16.00 -15.31
C THR A 472 22.41 15.72 -15.52
N VAL A 473 21.94 14.53 -15.17
CA VAL A 473 20.53 14.13 -15.14
C VAL A 473 20.01 14.30 -13.72
N LYS A 474 19.06 15.20 -13.53
CA LYS A 474 18.40 15.42 -12.23
C LYS A 474 17.17 14.56 -12.12
N VAL A 475 17.03 13.86 -10.99
CA VAL A 475 15.91 12.95 -10.73
C VAL A 475 15.25 13.28 -9.42
N ALA A 476 13.93 13.00 -9.33
CA ALA A 476 13.18 13.11 -8.08
C ALA A 476 12.35 11.85 -7.81
N VAL A 477 12.22 11.51 -6.53
CA VAL A 477 11.39 10.41 -6.05
C VAL A 477 10.37 10.96 -5.07
N VAL A 478 9.10 10.67 -5.31
CA VAL A 478 8.00 11.19 -4.50
C VAL A 478 7.09 10.06 -4.02
N SER A 479 6.76 10.08 -2.73
CA SER A 479 5.77 9.18 -2.16
C SER A 479 4.73 9.92 -1.32
N GLY A 480 3.45 9.56 -1.53
CA GLY A 480 2.28 10.30 -1.05
C GLY A 480 1.87 11.43 -2.01
N LEU A 481 0.59 11.47 -2.37
CA LEU A 481 0.10 12.40 -3.41
C LEU A 481 0.14 13.88 -2.99
N ALA A 482 0.11 14.19 -1.68
CA ALA A 482 0.34 15.56 -1.21
C ALA A 482 1.75 16.04 -1.53
N ASN A 483 2.76 15.18 -1.40
CA ASN A 483 4.13 15.48 -1.81
C ASN A 483 4.24 15.57 -3.35
N ALA A 484 3.55 14.69 -4.08
CA ALA A 484 3.47 14.77 -5.53
C ALA A 484 2.86 16.10 -5.98
N ASN A 485 1.76 16.54 -5.34
CA ASN A 485 1.15 17.85 -5.60
C ASN A 485 2.14 19.01 -5.41
N GLN A 486 2.95 18.94 -4.35
CA GLN A 486 3.99 19.96 -4.09
C GLN A 486 5.05 19.99 -5.19
N LEU A 487 5.60 18.83 -5.58
CA LEU A 487 6.64 18.72 -6.61
C LEU A 487 6.11 19.16 -7.98
N LEU A 488 4.95 18.64 -8.41
CA LEU A 488 4.37 18.95 -9.70
C LEU A 488 4.00 20.45 -9.83
N THR A 489 3.53 21.06 -8.73
CA THR A 489 3.31 22.50 -8.69
C THR A 489 4.61 23.27 -8.88
N ALA A 490 5.71 22.82 -8.29
CA ALA A 490 7.03 23.45 -8.48
C ALA A 490 7.53 23.31 -9.92
N ILE A 491 7.35 22.14 -10.56
CA ILE A 491 7.69 21.89 -11.97
C ILE A 491 6.85 22.82 -12.87
N LYS A 492 5.53 22.87 -12.69
CA LYS A 492 4.65 23.76 -13.49
C LYS A 492 4.99 25.24 -13.36
N ASN A 493 5.45 25.67 -12.20
CA ASN A 493 5.85 27.06 -11.95
C ASN A 493 7.29 27.36 -12.43
N GLY A 494 8.01 26.38 -13.00
CA GLY A 494 9.40 26.52 -13.45
C GLY A 494 10.41 26.72 -12.30
N THR A 495 10.05 26.37 -11.05
CA THR A 495 10.92 26.47 -9.88
C THR A 495 11.67 25.17 -9.57
N ALA A 496 11.33 24.09 -10.25
CA ALA A 496 12.01 22.81 -10.20
C ALA A 496 12.14 22.24 -11.62
N ASP A 497 13.28 21.60 -11.89
CA ASP A 497 13.64 21.05 -13.20
C ASP A 497 14.28 19.67 -13.01
N TYR A 498 13.63 18.63 -13.57
CA TYR A 498 14.06 17.23 -13.52
C TYR A 498 13.91 16.60 -14.89
N GLN A 499 14.70 15.57 -15.15
CA GLN A 499 14.57 14.75 -16.35
C GLN A 499 13.73 13.51 -16.10
N PHE A 500 13.78 12.95 -14.89
CA PHE A 500 13.01 11.75 -14.53
C PHE A 500 12.44 11.85 -13.11
N VAL A 501 11.17 11.47 -12.94
CA VAL A 501 10.44 11.56 -11.65
C VAL A 501 9.70 10.26 -11.35
N GLU A 502 10.01 9.63 -10.23
CA GLU A 502 9.19 8.53 -9.69
C GLU A 502 8.07 9.09 -8.81
N VAL A 503 6.81 8.65 -9.04
CA VAL A 503 5.68 8.99 -8.18
C VAL A 503 4.96 7.74 -7.68
N MET A 504 4.90 7.59 -6.35
CA MET A 504 4.13 6.58 -5.64
C MET A 504 3.00 7.21 -4.84
N ALA A 505 1.74 6.78 -5.03
CA ALA A 505 0.59 7.31 -4.27
C ALA A 505 0.68 7.00 -2.77
N CYS A 506 1.25 5.86 -2.40
CA CYS A 506 1.35 5.42 -1.02
C CYS A 506 2.65 5.94 -0.37
N PRO A 507 2.61 6.56 0.83
CA PRO A 507 3.82 6.94 1.55
C PRO A 507 4.72 5.74 1.82
N GLY A 508 5.98 5.81 1.41
CA GLY A 508 6.94 4.71 1.51
C GLY A 508 6.89 3.68 0.38
N GLY A 509 5.93 3.80 -0.57
CA GLY A 509 5.77 2.89 -1.71
C GLY A 509 4.74 1.78 -1.47
N CYS A 510 4.77 0.74 -2.32
CA CYS A 510 3.81 -0.36 -2.32
C CYS A 510 3.84 -1.22 -1.04
N VAL A 511 4.95 -1.24 -0.29
CA VAL A 511 5.04 -1.86 1.04
C VAL A 511 4.03 -1.30 2.05
N ASN A 512 3.52 -0.09 1.81
CA ASN A 512 2.47 0.57 2.58
C ASN A 512 1.18 0.77 1.77
N GLY A 513 0.93 -0.09 0.80
CA GLY A 513 -0.25 -0.05 -0.05
C GLY A 513 -1.56 -0.27 0.71
N GLY A 514 -2.67 0.24 0.17
CA GLY A 514 -3.99 0.17 0.81
C GLY A 514 -4.58 -1.24 0.94
N GLY A 515 -4.01 -2.24 0.26
CA GLY A 515 -4.37 -3.67 0.35
C GLY A 515 -3.44 -4.50 1.24
N GLN A 516 -2.47 -3.88 1.93
CA GLN A 516 -1.59 -4.56 2.88
C GLN A 516 -2.30 -4.84 4.22
N PRO A 517 -1.82 -5.82 5.01
CA PRO A 517 -2.34 -6.11 6.34
C PRO A 517 -2.43 -4.86 7.22
N HIS A 518 -3.56 -4.73 7.90
CA HIS A 518 -3.82 -3.62 8.80
C HIS A 518 -2.88 -3.66 9.99
N GLN A 519 -2.38 -2.49 10.35
CA GLN A 519 -1.62 -2.27 11.57
C GLN A 519 -2.34 -1.21 12.41
N ASP A 520 -2.56 -1.49 13.69
CA ASP A 520 -3.16 -0.57 14.63
C ASP A 520 -2.29 0.68 14.86
N ALA A 521 -2.88 1.73 15.45
CA ALA A 521 -2.18 3.00 15.64
C ALA A 521 -0.97 2.87 16.58
N ALA A 522 -1.01 2.01 17.60
CA ALA A 522 0.10 1.81 18.53
C ALA A 522 1.28 1.13 17.81
N THR A 523 1.01 0.07 17.05
CA THR A 523 2.01 -0.61 16.22
C THR A 523 2.69 0.36 15.26
N ARG A 524 1.94 1.25 14.60
CA ARG A 524 2.48 2.28 13.68
C ARG A 524 3.32 3.34 14.39
N VAL A 525 3.06 3.63 15.66
CA VAL A 525 3.90 4.55 16.46
C VAL A 525 5.18 3.88 16.94
N MET A 526 5.06 2.60 17.33
CA MET A 526 6.18 1.82 17.87
C MET A 526 7.16 1.37 16.78
N ASN A 527 6.67 1.17 15.55
CA ASN A 527 7.42 0.60 14.44
C ASN A 527 7.29 1.48 13.19
N ASP A 528 8.38 1.65 12.48
CA ASP A 528 8.36 2.18 11.11
C ASP A 528 8.02 1.03 10.15
N VAL A 529 6.73 0.70 10.07
CA VAL A 529 6.22 -0.45 9.30
C VAL A 529 6.67 -0.42 7.83
N PRO A 530 6.55 0.70 7.09
CA PRO A 530 7.04 0.75 5.71
C PRO A 530 8.54 0.47 5.59
N LYS A 531 9.34 1.01 6.51
CA LYS A 531 10.79 0.79 6.54
C LYS A 531 11.14 -0.67 6.83
N MET A 532 10.45 -1.31 7.76
CA MET A 532 10.68 -2.71 8.11
C MET A 532 10.35 -3.64 6.94
N ARG A 533 9.21 -3.46 6.28
CA ARG A 533 8.82 -4.18 5.07
C ARG A 533 9.78 -3.90 3.90
N GLY A 534 10.16 -2.64 3.70
CA GLY A 534 11.11 -2.24 2.66
C GLY A 534 12.50 -2.83 2.86
N ALA A 535 12.95 -2.97 4.10
CA ALA A 535 14.23 -3.60 4.41
C ALA A 535 14.29 -5.08 3.97
N ALA A 536 13.16 -5.80 3.96
CA ALA A 536 13.10 -7.16 3.41
C ALA A 536 13.38 -7.17 1.91
N LEU A 537 12.78 -6.24 1.16
CA LEU A 537 12.99 -6.15 -0.28
C LEU A 537 14.42 -5.75 -0.65
N TYR A 538 15.03 -4.83 0.10
CA TYR A 538 16.45 -4.49 -0.09
C TYR A 538 17.39 -5.66 0.25
N ARG A 539 17.06 -6.50 1.26
CA ARG A 539 17.82 -7.74 1.51
C ARG A 539 17.70 -8.72 0.35
N ASN A 540 16.52 -8.85 -0.24
CA ASN A 540 16.30 -9.69 -1.42
C ASN A 540 17.11 -9.20 -2.62
N ASP A 541 17.10 -7.89 -2.91
CA ASP A 541 17.92 -7.31 -3.97
C ASP A 541 19.41 -7.62 -3.73
N ALA A 542 19.92 -7.35 -2.51
CA ALA A 542 21.33 -7.59 -2.17
C ALA A 542 21.73 -9.07 -2.29
N GLY A 543 20.80 -10.01 -2.04
CA GLY A 543 21.01 -11.45 -2.18
C GLY A 543 20.73 -12.01 -3.57
N SER A 544 20.26 -11.19 -4.52
CA SER A 544 19.93 -11.63 -5.88
C SER A 544 21.20 -11.82 -6.71
N ALA A 545 21.26 -12.94 -7.45
CA ALA A 545 22.39 -13.21 -8.36
C ALA A 545 22.43 -12.22 -9.54
N ILE A 546 21.25 -11.76 -9.99
CA ILE A 546 21.10 -10.77 -11.06
C ILE A 546 20.42 -9.55 -10.42
N ARG A 547 21.04 -8.38 -10.53
CA ARG A 547 20.57 -7.15 -9.86
C ARG A 547 20.15 -6.04 -10.83
N LYS A 548 20.27 -6.24 -12.12
CA LYS A 548 19.91 -5.28 -13.17
C LYS A 548 18.89 -5.90 -14.12
N SER A 549 17.85 -5.16 -14.50
CA SER A 549 16.74 -5.67 -15.30
C SER A 549 17.17 -6.13 -16.70
N HIS A 550 18.05 -5.40 -17.36
CA HIS A 550 18.58 -5.74 -18.68
C HIS A 550 19.50 -6.99 -18.68
N GLU A 551 19.89 -7.50 -17.52
CA GLU A 551 20.65 -8.75 -17.40
C GLU A 551 19.74 -9.98 -17.24
N ASN A 552 18.41 -9.81 -17.07
CA ASN A 552 17.47 -10.91 -16.93
C ASN A 552 17.44 -11.77 -18.19
N PRO A 553 17.86 -13.06 -18.13
CA PRO A 553 17.96 -13.89 -19.34
C PRO A 553 16.60 -14.18 -19.98
N VAL A 554 15.52 -14.24 -19.17
CA VAL A 554 14.17 -14.51 -19.69
C VAL A 554 13.61 -13.28 -20.40
N VAL A 555 13.88 -12.09 -19.87
CA VAL A 555 13.50 -10.83 -20.55
C VAL A 555 14.21 -10.73 -21.89
N LYS A 556 15.50 -11.02 -21.96
CA LYS A 556 16.26 -11.06 -23.22
C LYS A 556 15.65 -12.05 -24.21
N GLU A 557 15.36 -13.27 -23.77
CA GLU A 557 14.75 -14.30 -24.61
C GLU A 557 13.38 -13.85 -25.18
N VAL A 558 12.55 -13.20 -24.35
CA VAL A 558 11.23 -12.72 -24.79
C VAL A 558 11.37 -11.58 -25.82
N TYR A 559 12.34 -10.67 -25.65
CA TYR A 559 12.62 -9.67 -26.68
C TYR A 559 13.16 -10.31 -27.96
N GLU A 560 14.18 -11.14 -27.91
CA GLU A 560 14.82 -11.75 -29.08
C GLU A 560 13.86 -12.65 -29.89
N SER A 561 12.98 -13.39 -29.20
CA SER A 561 12.12 -14.40 -29.86
C SER A 561 10.70 -13.90 -30.15
N PHE A 562 10.23 -12.80 -29.50
CA PHE A 562 8.82 -12.44 -29.54
C PHE A 562 8.54 -10.94 -29.69
N LEU A 563 9.13 -10.08 -28.86
CA LEU A 563 8.83 -8.66 -28.84
C LEU A 563 9.64 -7.83 -29.86
N GLY A 564 10.86 -8.27 -30.18
CA GLY A 564 11.83 -7.50 -30.97
C GLY A 564 12.78 -6.71 -30.07
N GLU A 565 12.75 -5.38 -30.12
CA GLU A 565 13.53 -4.48 -29.29
C GLU A 565 12.60 -3.65 -28.39
N PRO A 566 13.08 -3.09 -27.26
CA PRO A 566 12.32 -2.11 -26.50
C PRO A 566 11.83 -0.96 -27.41
N GLY A 567 10.55 -0.58 -27.29
CA GLY A 567 9.94 0.42 -28.17
C GLY A 567 9.55 -0.07 -29.56
N SER A 568 9.72 -1.37 -29.88
CA SER A 568 9.26 -1.94 -31.16
C SER A 568 7.73 -1.84 -31.30
N GLU A 569 7.21 -1.96 -32.52
CA GLU A 569 5.75 -1.94 -32.78
C GLU A 569 5.00 -2.95 -31.92
N LYS A 570 5.52 -4.17 -31.78
CA LYS A 570 4.91 -5.22 -30.96
C LYS A 570 5.03 -4.96 -29.45
N ALA A 571 6.14 -4.41 -29.00
CA ALA A 571 6.31 -3.98 -27.61
C ALA A 571 5.32 -2.86 -27.28
N ASN A 572 5.19 -1.88 -28.15
CA ASN A 572 4.22 -0.79 -28.01
C ASN A 572 2.77 -1.30 -27.97
N GLU A 573 2.39 -2.25 -28.84
CA GLU A 573 1.04 -2.85 -28.83
C GLU A 573 0.72 -3.54 -27.50
N LEU A 574 1.65 -4.32 -26.96
CA LEU A 574 1.43 -5.18 -25.81
C LEU A 574 1.70 -4.50 -24.47
N LEU A 575 2.73 -3.64 -24.41
CA LEU A 575 3.31 -3.15 -23.15
C LEU A 575 3.04 -1.65 -22.87
N HIS A 576 2.43 -0.93 -23.81
CA HIS A 576 2.14 0.50 -23.65
C HIS A 576 0.65 0.81 -23.60
N THR A 577 0.30 1.98 -23.08
CA THR A 577 -1.06 2.46 -22.88
C THR A 577 -1.14 3.98 -23.03
N SER A 578 -2.31 4.56 -22.87
CA SER A 578 -2.55 6.00 -22.95
C SER A 578 -3.37 6.52 -21.78
N TYR A 579 -3.35 7.81 -21.54
CA TYR A 579 -4.04 8.45 -20.42
C TYR A 579 -4.98 9.54 -20.92
N ARG A 580 -6.07 9.79 -20.19
CA ARG A 580 -7.07 10.79 -20.54
C ARG A 580 -7.59 11.52 -19.31
N MET A 581 -7.95 12.77 -19.45
CA MET A 581 -8.63 13.55 -18.42
C MET A 581 -9.91 12.84 -17.95
N ARG A 582 -10.14 12.86 -16.63
CA ARG A 582 -11.31 12.26 -15.97
C ARG A 582 -12.12 13.31 -15.20
#